data_304aa6f7763fd87cd15d0cc34f419f0e
#
_entry.id   304aa6f7763fd87cd15d0cc34f419f0e
#
_cell.length_a   1.000
_cell.length_b   1.000
_cell.length_c   1.000
_cell.angle_alpha   90.00
_cell.angle_beta   90.00
_cell.angle_gamma   90.00
#
_symmetry.space_group_name_H-M   'P 1'
#
loop_
_entity.id
_entity.type
_entity.pdbx_description
1 polymer ?
#
loop_
_entity_poly.entity_id
_entity_poly.type
_entity_poly.pdbx_seq_one_letter_code
_entity_poly.pdbx_strand_id
1 'polypeptide(L)'
;MSDERTPRDRRTAGRDFEVDLDDVLEEDDEGEGLFDNLLSGEPIFENKEVLRPSYTPDELPHRTDQINNMATILVAALRGETPSNILIYGKTGTGKTASAKFVSQELQKTSQRYDVPSEVQYINCEVTDTQYRVLAQLANTFIQQNRDWIDQRTDELAALRERARDDPTALLETEFEDLQAVQARLDSLEADREEMDDVPMTGWPTDRVYSEFFDAVDYVERVAVIMLDEIDKLVEKSGDDTLYNLSRMNSELGNSRVSIIGISNDLKFTDFLDPRVKSSLGEEEIVFPPYDANQLRDILQHRSEVAFKPDVLSDDVIPLCAAFAAQEHGDARRALDLLRTAGELAERDQEDLVTEAHVRRAQDKIELDRVVEVVRTLPTQSKLVLYSIMVLEKNGVHSINTGEVYNIYKRLCEELDADVLTQRRVTDLISELDMLGIVNAVVVSKGRYGRTKEISLSVPIEETEAVLRADSRIGDIEDITPFVQARFDN
;
A
#
# COMPACT_ATOMS: atom_id res chain seq x y z
N MET A 1 7.97 -41.44 -58.74
CA MET A 1 7.21 -41.75 -57.53
C MET A 1 7.59 -40.71 -56.51
N SER A 2 6.74 -39.75 -56.46
CA SER A 2 6.81 -38.53 -55.70
C SER A 2 6.31 -38.78 -54.27
N ASP A 3 7.08 -38.34 -53.30
CA ASP A 3 6.68 -38.34 -51.88
C ASP A 3 6.51 -36.90 -51.44
N GLU A 4 5.26 -36.48 -51.41
CA GLU A 4 4.84 -35.17 -50.90
C GLU A 4 4.83 -35.23 -49.37
N ARG A 5 5.68 -34.47 -48.73
CA ARG A 5 5.60 -34.17 -47.29
C ARG A 5 4.95 -32.81 -47.07
N THR A 6 3.71 -32.81 -46.64
CA THR A 6 2.98 -31.66 -46.09
C THR A 6 3.63 -31.14 -44.81
N PRO A 7 3.66 -29.80 -44.59
CA PRO A 7 4.14 -29.21 -43.33
C PRO A 7 3.09 -29.41 -42.23
N ARG A 8 3.53 -29.94 -41.10
CA ARG A 8 2.71 -29.97 -39.86
C ARG A 8 2.65 -28.59 -39.27
N ASP A 9 1.45 -28.02 -39.25
CA ASP A 9 1.05 -26.89 -38.40
C ASP A 9 1.34 -27.20 -36.91
N ARG A 10 2.28 -26.49 -36.33
CA ARG A 10 2.44 -26.43 -34.88
C ARG A 10 1.44 -25.40 -34.35
N ARG A 11 0.26 -25.81 -34.03
CA ARG A 11 -0.63 -25.09 -33.12
C ARG A 11 -0.08 -25.30 -31.73
N THR A 12 0.45 -24.22 -31.13
CA THR A 12 0.68 -24.08 -29.70
C THR A 12 -0.70 -24.03 -29.02
N ALA A 13 -1.20 -25.17 -28.59
CA ALA A 13 -2.37 -25.23 -27.73
C ALA A 13 -1.91 -24.92 -26.31
N GLY A 14 -2.29 -23.77 -25.79
CA GLY A 14 -2.38 -23.57 -24.35
C GLY A 14 -3.32 -24.66 -23.79
N ARG A 15 -2.81 -25.48 -22.89
CA ARG A 15 -3.65 -26.41 -22.15
C ARG A 15 -4.29 -25.60 -21.04
N ASP A 16 -5.55 -25.21 -21.22
CA ASP A 16 -6.43 -24.88 -20.11
C ASP A 16 -6.54 -26.13 -19.24
N PHE A 17 -6.11 -26.02 -18.00
CA PHE A 17 -6.20 -27.09 -17.02
C PHE A 17 -7.65 -27.08 -16.48
N GLU A 18 -8.59 -27.69 -17.20
CA GLU A 18 -9.88 -28.05 -16.63
C GLU A 18 -9.69 -29.30 -15.78
N VAL A 19 -9.71 -29.14 -14.49
CA VAL A 19 -9.78 -30.26 -13.54
C VAL A 19 -11.22 -30.72 -13.51
N ASP A 20 -11.48 -31.92 -14.03
CA ASP A 20 -12.78 -32.55 -13.87
C ASP A 20 -12.95 -33.01 -12.41
N LEU A 21 -13.80 -32.30 -11.69
CA LEU A 21 -14.05 -32.57 -10.28
C LEU A 21 -14.69 -33.93 -10.01
N ASP A 22 -15.31 -34.53 -11.01
CA ASP A 22 -15.92 -35.86 -10.89
C ASP A 22 -14.87 -36.99 -10.84
N ASP A 23 -13.70 -36.82 -11.51
CA ASP A 23 -12.57 -37.75 -11.43
C ASP A 23 -11.84 -37.74 -10.06
N VAL A 24 -11.97 -36.66 -9.29
CA VAL A 24 -11.32 -36.51 -7.97
C VAL A 24 -12.16 -37.09 -6.83
N LEU A 25 -13.44 -37.38 -7.07
CA LEU A 25 -14.40 -37.88 -6.08
C LEU A 25 -14.61 -39.39 -6.09
N GLU A 26 -14.01 -40.13 -7.06
CA GLU A 26 -13.99 -41.58 -7.00
C GLU A 26 -12.82 -42.02 -6.08
N GLU A 27 -13.19 -42.42 -4.84
CA GLU A 27 -12.29 -43.05 -3.88
C GLU A 27 -11.75 -44.38 -4.48
N ASP A 28 -10.49 -44.35 -4.96
CA ASP A 28 -9.65 -45.55 -5.03
C ASP A 28 -8.22 -45.21 -4.59
N ASP A 29 -7.77 -45.98 -3.64
CA ASP A 29 -6.54 -46.00 -2.85
C ASP A 29 -5.29 -46.02 -3.74
N GLU A 30 -4.73 -44.91 -4.14
CA GLU A 30 -3.40 -44.60 -4.74
C GLU A 30 -3.46 -43.49 -5.81
N GLY A 31 -4.53 -42.70 -5.89
CA GLY A 31 -4.64 -41.53 -6.78
C GLY A 31 -3.80 -40.34 -6.28
N GLU A 32 -2.99 -39.77 -7.15
CA GLU A 32 -2.34 -38.46 -6.92
C GLU A 32 -3.42 -37.42 -6.58
N GLY A 33 -3.33 -36.79 -5.39
CA GLY A 33 -4.28 -35.79 -4.95
C GLY A 33 -4.27 -34.55 -5.86
N LEU A 34 -5.35 -33.76 -5.85
CA LEU A 34 -5.51 -32.51 -6.64
C LEU A 34 -4.27 -31.62 -6.61
N PHE A 35 -3.55 -31.62 -5.51
CA PHE A 35 -2.37 -30.76 -5.30
C PHE A 35 -1.04 -31.46 -5.69
N ASP A 36 -1.00 -32.77 -5.80
CA ASP A 36 0.26 -33.49 -6.04
C ASP A 36 0.80 -33.22 -7.44
N ASN A 37 -0.06 -33.11 -8.43
CA ASN A 37 0.29 -32.74 -9.80
C ASN A 37 0.76 -31.25 -9.89
N LEU A 38 0.24 -30.36 -9.03
CA LEU A 38 0.63 -28.96 -8.97
C LEU A 38 1.94 -28.75 -8.20
N LEU A 39 2.29 -29.70 -7.31
CA LEU A 39 3.53 -29.69 -6.53
C LEU A 39 4.67 -30.48 -7.21
N SER A 40 4.44 -31.13 -8.36
CA SER A 40 5.40 -32.02 -9.01
C SER A 40 6.60 -31.28 -9.66
N GLY A 41 6.55 -29.95 -9.84
CA GLY A 41 7.65 -29.14 -10.36
C GLY A 41 8.67 -28.76 -9.27
N GLU A 42 9.95 -28.62 -9.63
CA GLU A 42 10.91 -27.98 -8.71
C GLU A 42 10.57 -26.50 -8.54
N PRO A 43 10.43 -26.00 -7.30
CA PRO A 43 10.12 -24.58 -7.10
C PRO A 43 11.27 -23.71 -7.63
N ILE A 44 10.94 -22.67 -8.39
CA ILE A 44 11.89 -21.67 -8.93
C ILE A 44 12.35 -20.73 -7.80
N PHE A 45 11.44 -20.42 -6.87
CA PHE A 45 11.74 -19.52 -5.76
C PHE A 45 12.45 -20.26 -4.62
N GLU A 46 13.44 -19.58 -4.03
CA GLU A 46 14.01 -19.92 -2.73
C GLU A 46 13.25 -19.15 -1.61
N ASN A 47 13.02 -17.85 -1.81
CA ASN A 47 12.25 -17.02 -0.87
C ASN A 47 11.43 -15.96 -1.61
N LYS A 48 10.21 -16.31 -1.99
CA LYS A 48 9.28 -15.44 -2.71
C LYS A 48 8.85 -14.19 -1.93
N GLU A 49 8.83 -14.26 -0.59
CA GLU A 49 8.38 -13.16 0.26
C GLU A 49 9.26 -11.91 0.11
N VAL A 50 10.53 -12.09 -0.25
CA VAL A 50 11.48 -10.99 -0.48
C VAL A 50 11.05 -10.05 -1.61
N LEU A 51 10.23 -10.52 -2.54
CA LEU A 51 9.71 -9.73 -3.66
C LEU A 51 8.40 -9.00 -3.34
N ARG A 52 7.81 -9.25 -2.18
CA ARG A 52 6.55 -8.58 -1.79
C ARG A 52 6.77 -7.12 -1.37
N PRO A 53 5.79 -6.23 -1.62
CA PRO A 53 5.86 -4.83 -1.19
C PRO A 53 5.94 -4.63 0.33
N SER A 54 5.48 -5.61 1.11
CA SER A 54 5.52 -5.60 2.58
C SER A 54 6.90 -5.89 3.17
N TYR A 55 7.79 -6.50 2.39
CA TYR A 55 9.13 -6.84 2.85
C TYR A 55 10.02 -5.62 2.95
N THR A 56 10.64 -5.43 4.12
CA THR A 56 11.66 -4.39 4.34
C THR A 56 13.04 -5.03 4.25
N PRO A 57 13.87 -4.65 3.27
CA PRO A 57 15.20 -5.23 3.11
C PRO A 57 16.21 -4.67 4.11
N ASP A 58 17.25 -5.45 4.38
CA ASP A 58 18.41 -5.01 5.19
C ASP A 58 19.28 -3.99 4.45
N GLU A 59 19.26 -3.99 3.12
CA GLU A 59 19.98 -3.03 2.29
C GLU A 59 19.05 -2.33 1.31
N LEU A 60 19.20 -1.01 1.19
CA LEU A 60 18.40 -0.14 0.32
C LEU A 60 19.33 0.58 -0.68
N PRO A 61 19.69 -0.08 -1.80
CA PRO A 61 20.54 0.52 -2.82
C PRO A 61 20.00 1.87 -3.29
N HIS A 62 20.90 2.80 -3.59
CA HIS A 62 20.58 4.14 -4.11
C HIS A 62 19.76 5.05 -3.17
N ARG A 63 19.71 4.71 -1.85
CA ARG A 63 19.06 5.53 -0.81
C ARG A 63 20.01 5.92 0.33
N THR A 64 21.29 5.68 0.17
CA THR A 64 22.31 5.97 1.19
C THR A 64 22.27 7.43 1.65
N ASP A 65 22.10 8.39 0.74
CA ASP A 65 22.06 9.82 1.11
C ASP A 65 20.83 10.15 1.95
N GLN A 66 19.65 9.64 1.57
CA GLN A 66 18.41 9.85 2.31
C GLN A 66 18.47 9.18 3.69
N ILE A 67 19.00 7.96 3.76
CA ILE A 67 19.20 7.22 5.01
C ILE A 67 20.17 7.96 5.93
N ASN A 68 21.30 8.41 5.43
CA ASN A 68 22.27 9.18 6.20
C ASN A 68 21.71 10.51 6.70
N ASN A 69 20.90 11.21 5.90
CA ASN A 69 20.26 12.44 6.33
C ASN A 69 19.28 12.17 7.49
N MET A 70 18.40 11.18 7.37
CA MET A 70 17.50 10.77 8.45
C MET A 70 18.28 10.37 9.71
N ALA A 71 19.30 9.54 9.58
CA ALA A 71 20.12 9.11 10.70
C ALA A 71 20.84 10.27 11.40
N THR A 72 21.32 11.25 10.61
CA THR A 72 21.99 12.45 11.15
C THR A 72 21.03 13.30 11.98
N ILE A 73 19.77 13.43 11.58
CA ILE A 73 18.74 14.16 12.31
C ILE A 73 18.34 13.39 13.57
N LEU A 74 18.07 12.10 13.42
CA LEU A 74 17.56 11.25 14.49
C LEU A 74 18.62 10.88 15.56
N VAL A 75 19.91 11.11 15.29
CA VAL A 75 20.96 10.88 16.31
C VAL A 75 20.74 11.73 17.58
N ALA A 76 20.02 12.86 17.49
CA ALA A 76 19.65 13.67 18.64
C ALA A 76 18.83 12.87 19.66
N ALA A 77 17.94 11.95 19.20
CA ALA A 77 17.20 11.06 20.08
C ALA A 77 18.13 10.18 20.96
N LEU A 78 19.24 9.70 20.42
CA LEU A 78 20.22 8.90 21.18
C LEU A 78 21.03 9.74 22.20
N ARG A 79 20.91 11.07 22.15
CA ARG A 79 21.50 12.00 23.13
C ARG A 79 20.46 12.47 24.16
N GLY A 80 19.21 11.98 24.10
CA GLY A 80 18.10 12.48 24.91
C GLY A 80 17.62 13.88 24.49
N GLU A 81 18.03 14.36 23.30
CA GLU A 81 17.64 15.65 22.75
C GLU A 81 16.42 15.45 21.83
N THR A 82 15.64 16.53 21.59
CA THR A 82 14.52 16.50 20.64
C THR A 82 15.05 16.52 19.21
N PRO A 83 14.85 15.47 18.39
CA PRO A 83 15.17 15.54 16.96
C PRO A 83 14.24 16.51 16.24
N SER A 84 14.73 17.14 15.16
CA SER A 84 13.87 17.91 14.25
C SER A 84 12.81 17.03 13.61
N ASN A 85 11.65 17.58 13.32
CA ASN A 85 10.64 16.91 12.54
C ASN A 85 11.11 16.72 11.10
N ILE A 86 10.77 15.60 10.49
CA ILE A 86 11.19 15.24 9.14
C ILE A 86 9.97 15.09 8.25
N LEU A 87 9.95 15.76 7.11
CA LEU A 87 8.96 15.57 6.07
C LEU A 87 9.61 14.86 4.87
N ILE A 88 9.14 13.64 4.58
CA ILE A 88 9.61 12.80 3.48
C ILE A 88 8.54 12.81 2.39
N TYR A 89 8.91 13.17 1.16
CA TYR A 89 7.98 13.13 0.05
C TYR A 89 8.62 12.69 -1.26
N GLY A 90 7.79 12.15 -2.13
CA GLY A 90 8.19 11.58 -3.41
C GLY A 90 7.08 10.69 -3.97
N LYS A 91 7.19 10.26 -5.23
CA LYS A 91 6.21 9.34 -5.84
C LYS A 91 6.16 8.00 -5.12
N THR A 92 5.09 7.23 -5.36
CA THR A 92 4.98 5.84 -4.90
C THR A 92 6.17 4.99 -5.38
N GLY A 93 6.52 3.96 -4.60
CA GLY A 93 7.58 3.01 -4.98
C GLY A 93 9.01 3.56 -4.99
N THR A 94 9.25 4.79 -4.48
CA THR A 94 10.59 5.40 -4.41
C THR A 94 11.40 5.01 -3.16
N GLY A 95 10.88 4.11 -2.32
CA GLY A 95 11.59 3.60 -1.14
C GLY A 95 11.46 4.44 0.13
N LYS A 96 10.57 5.44 0.19
CA LYS A 96 10.36 6.31 1.37
C LYS A 96 10.11 5.54 2.66
N THR A 97 8.99 4.79 2.67
CA THR A 97 8.56 4.00 3.83
C THR A 97 9.60 2.96 4.23
N ALA A 98 10.21 2.29 3.25
CA ALA A 98 11.25 1.28 3.53
C ALA A 98 12.48 1.91 4.18
N SER A 99 12.98 3.06 3.67
CA SER A 99 14.11 3.78 4.24
C SER A 99 13.81 4.33 5.64
N ALA A 100 12.63 4.89 5.85
CA ALA A 100 12.22 5.41 7.15
C ALA A 100 12.09 4.26 8.18
N LYS A 101 11.50 3.12 7.82
CA LYS A 101 11.44 1.93 8.68
C LYS A 101 12.82 1.37 9.00
N PHE A 102 13.70 1.30 8.00
CA PHE A 102 15.09 0.84 8.21
C PHE A 102 15.82 1.71 9.22
N VAL A 103 15.82 3.04 9.04
CA VAL A 103 16.50 3.98 9.98
C VAL A 103 15.87 3.90 11.37
N SER A 104 14.55 3.75 11.46
CA SER A 104 13.83 3.62 12.73
C SER A 104 14.21 2.34 13.48
N GLN A 105 14.32 1.22 12.78
CA GLN A 105 14.78 -0.05 13.37
C GLN A 105 16.23 0.04 13.87
N GLU A 106 17.10 0.67 13.10
CA GLU A 106 18.50 0.89 13.52
C GLU A 106 18.59 1.87 14.70
N LEU A 107 17.73 2.89 14.76
CA LEU A 107 17.61 3.78 15.92
C LEU A 107 17.21 2.98 17.17
N GLN A 108 16.19 2.13 17.09
CA GLN A 108 15.74 1.30 18.22
C GLN A 108 16.82 0.30 18.68
N LYS A 109 17.48 -0.39 17.75
CA LYS A 109 18.59 -1.30 18.09
C LYS A 109 19.74 -0.57 18.79
N THR A 110 20.03 0.65 18.32
CA THR A 110 21.11 1.46 18.88
C THR A 110 20.71 2.02 20.25
N SER A 111 19.46 2.48 20.42
CA SER A 111 18.96 3.01 21.70
C SER A 111 19.03 1.94 22.81
N GLN A 112 18.62 0.70 22.50
CA GLN A 112 18.75 -0.43 23.42
C GLN A 112 20.20 -0.72 23.80
N ARG A 113 21.16 -0.59 22.87
CA ARG A 113 22.60 -0.82 23.13
C ARG A 113 23.19 0.23 24.07
N TYR A 114 22.69 1.47 24.01
CA TYR A 114 23.20 2.58 24.81
C TYR A 114 22.30 2.92 26.01
N ASP A 115 21.26 2.12 26.26
CA ASP A 115 20.28 2.31 27.34
C ASP A 115 19.65 3.70 27.34
N VAL A 116 19.29 4.18 26.14
CA VAL A 116 18.58 5.45 25.95
C VAL A 116 17.10 5.17 25.69
N PRO A 117 16.16 5.77 26.41
CA PRO A 117 14.75 5.54 26.23
C PRO A 117 14.21 6.20 24.94
N SER A 118 14.48 5.59 23.80
CA SER A 118 13.99 6.04 22.48
C SER A 118 13.07 5.01 21.87
N GLU A 119 11.89 5.46 21.44
CA GLU A 119 10.84 4.61 20.90
C GLU A 119 10.33 5.14 19.54
N VAL A 120 10.03 4.21 18.63
CA VAL A 120 9.46 4.55 17.34
C VAL A 120 8.07 3.96 17.19
N GLN A 121 7.09 4.79 16.83
CA GLN A 121 5.72 4.39 16.55
C GLN A 121 5.39 4.63 15.09
N TYR A 122 4.80 3.63 14.43
CA TYR A 122 4.40 3.69 13.02
C TYR A 122 2.89 3.64 12.88
N ILE A 123 2.34 4.62 12.15
CA ILE A 123 0.92 4.65 11.77
C ILE A 123 0.82 4.82 10.25
N ASN A 124 0.01 3.99 9.62
CA ASN A 124 -0.42 4.21 8.23
C ASN A 124 -1.74 5.00 8.22
N CYS A 125 -1.68 6.23 7.71
CA CYS A 125 -2.81 7.14 7.65
C CYS A 125 -3.82 6.82 6.54
N GLU A 126 -3.52 5.90 5.62
CA GLU A 126 -4.52 5.38 4.68
C GLU A 126 -5.56 4.52 5.41
N VAL A 127 -5.12 3.73 6.39
CA VAL A 127 -5.99 2.85 7.21
C VAL A 127 -6.57 3.61 8.39
N THR A 128 -5.74 4.42 9.05
CA THR A 128 -6.09 5.23 10.22
C THR A 128 -6.21 6.69 9.79
N ASP A 129 -7.31 7.00 9.14
CA ASP A 129 -7.50 8.18 8.30
C ASP A 129 -8.16 9.38 8.99
N THR A 130 -8.43 9.32 10.30
CA THR A 130 -9.03 10.42 11.07
C THR A 130 -8.16 10.83 12.25
N GLN A 131 -8.16 12.12 12.58
CA GLN A 131 -7.48 12.68 13.74
C GLN A 131 -7.73 11.85 15.01
N TYR A 132 -9.01 11.58 15.29
CA TYR A 132 -9.42 10.79 16.44
C TYR A 132 -8.72 9.43 16.51
N ARG A 133 -8.74 8.68 15.39
CA ARG A 133 -8.19 7.32 15.34
C ARG A 133 -6.66 7.30 15.47
N VAL A 134 -5.98 8.27 14.85
CA VAL A 134 -4.52 8.42 14.98
C VAL A 134 -4.15 8.67 16.43
N LEU A 135 -4.80 9.63 17.09
CA LEU A 135 -4.53 9.96 18.49
C LEU A 135 -4.89 8.80 19.43
N ALA A 136 -6.04 8.15 19.25
CA ALA A 136 -6.44 7.00 20.07
C ALA A 136 -5.48 5.81 19.91
N GLN A 137 -5.00 5.54 18.70
CA GLN A 137 -4.02 4.48 18.47
C GLN A 137 -2.67 4.80 19.12
N LEU A 138 -2.19 6.04 19.00
CA LEU A 138 -0.96 6.48 19.67
C LEU A 138 -1.11 6.40 21.20
N ALA A 139 -2.22 6.94 21.75
CA ALA A 139 -2.51 6.87 23.18
C ALA A 139 -2.46 5.42 23.71
N ASN A 140 -3.20 4.52 23.05
CA ASN A 140 -3.25 3.11 23.48
C ASN A 140 -1.87 2.42 23.39
N THR A 141 -1.07 2.77 22.38
CA THR A 141 0.28 2.23 22.27
C THR A 141 1.16 2.69 23.43
N PHE A 142 1.13 3.98 23.78
CA PHE A 142 1.92 4.50 24.91
C PHE A 142 1.35 4.03 26.26
N ILE A 143 0.04 3.94 26.43
CA ILE A 143 -0.60 3.35 27.63
C ILE A 143 -0.11 1.92 27.84
N GLN A 144 -0.09 1.09 26.79
CA GLN A 144 0.41 -0.28 26.91
C GLN A 144 1.88 -0.33 27.30
N GLN A 145 2.71 0.50 26.68
CA GLN A 145 4.14 0.60 27.04
C GLN A 145 4.35 1.09 28.48
N ASN A 146 3.53 2.03 28.93
CA ASN A 146 3.57 2.48 30.34
C ASN A 146 3.17 1.36 31.30
N ARG A 147 2.16 0.56 30.98
CA ARG A 147 1.80 -0.62 31.77
C ARG A 147 2.94 -1.62 31.85
N ASP A 148 3.57 -1.93 30.71
CA ASP A 148 4.72 -2.85 30.66
C ASP A 148 5.91 -2.31 31.48
N TRP A 149 6.17 -1.01 31.41
CA TRP A 149 7.19 -0.34 32.23
C TRP A 149 6.86 -0.38 33.73
N ILE A 150 5.58 -0.12 34.10
CA ILE A 150 5.12 -0.20 35.50
C ILE A 150 5.29 -1.63 36.01
N ASP A 151 4.89 -2.65 35.26
CA ASP A 151 5.00 -4.05 35.64
C ASP A 151 6.47 -4.43 35.88
N GLN A 152 7.38 -4.06 34.96
CA GLN A 152 8.81 -4.29 35.14
C GLN A 152 9.36 -3.54 36.37
N ARG A 153 9.01 -2.27 36.55
CA ARG A 153 9.50 -1.44 37.67
C ARG A 153 8.98 -1.95 39.00
N THR A 154 7.75 -2.43 39.05
CA THR A 154 7.15 -3.06 40.23
C THR A 154 7.90 -4.33 40.62
N ASP A 155 8.25 -5.19 39.67
CA ASP A 155 9.05 -6.39 39.91
C ASP A 155 10.45 -6.05 40.45
N GLU A 156 11.13 -5.05 39.86
CA GLU A 156 12.44 -4.56 40.32
C GLU A 156 12.38 -4.02 41.75
N LEU A 157 11.38 -3.20 42.08
CA LEU A 157 11.19 -2.64 43.41
C LEU A 157 10.78 -3.67 44.45
N ALA A 158 9.96 -4.66 44.07
CA ALA A 158 9.62 -5.78 44.93
C ALA A 158 10.88 -6.63 45.27
N ALA A 159 11.72 -6.91 44.28
CA ALA A 159 13.00 -7.61 44.49
C ALA A 159 13.98 -6.78 45.33
N LEU A 160 14.02 -5.45 45.13
CA LEU A 160 14.82 -4.55 45.97
C LEU A 160 14.31 -4.56 47.41
N ARG A 161 13.01 -4.48 47.65
CA ARG A 161 12.40 -4.53 48.97
C ARG A 161 12.74 -5.82 49.72
N GLU A 162 12.71 -6.97 49.07
CA GLU A 162 13.08 -8.26 49.69
C GLU A 162 14.59 -8.29 50.05
N ARG A 163 15.44 -7.83 49.14
CA ARG A 163 16.89 -7.73 49.41
C ARG A 163 17.21 -6.79 50.57
N ALA A 164 16.57 -5.61 50.61
CA ALA A 164 16.79 -4.61 51.63
C ALA A 164 16.23 -4.98 53.01
N ARG A 165 15.29 -5.95 53.09
CA ARG A 165 14.89 -6.54 54.37
C ARG A 165 15.97 -7.36 55.00
N ASP A 166 16.76 -8.12 54.19
CA ASP A 166 17.85 -8.96 54.68
C ASP A 166 19.12 -8.15 54.86
N ASP A 167 19.38 -7.19 53.98
CA ASP A 167 20.53 -6.29 53.98
C ASP A 167 20.15 -4.85 53.70
N PRO A 168 20.01 -3.99 54.73
CA PRO A 168 19.62 -2.57 54.54
C PRO A 168 20.63 -1.76 53.72
N THR A 169 21.86 -2.26 53.49
CA THR A 169 22.83 -1.58 52.64
C THR A 169 22.48 -1.65 51.15
N ALA A 170 21.55 -2.51 50.78
CA ALA A 170 21.01 -2.60 49.40
C ALA A 170 20.29 -1.31 48.92
N LEU A 171 19.89 -0.43 49.85
CA LEU A 171 19.29 0.87 49.53
C LEU A 171 20.33 1.95 49.27
N LEU A 172 21.58 1.81 49.68
CA LEU A 172 22.61 2.87 49.61
C LEU A 172 22.94 3.29 48.16
N GLU A 173 22.70 2.42 47.19
CA GLU A 173 22.95 2.69 45.77
C GLU A 173 21.67 3.04 45.00
N THR A 174 20.57 3.32 45.72
CA THR A 174 19.26 3.63 45.13
C THR A 174 18.80 5.05 45.55
N GLU A 175 17.75 5.53 44.92
CA GLU A 175 17.09 6.78 45.25
C GLU A 175 16.23 6.74 46.54
N PHE A 176 16.10 5.56 47.19
CA PHE A 176 15.21 5.35 48.32
C PHE A 176 15.95 5.44 49.66
N GLU A 177 15.46 6.26 50.58
CA GLU A 177 16.02 6.46 51.88
C GLU A 177 15.77 5.26 52.80
N ASP A 178 14.59 4.63 52.66
CA ASP A 178 14.16 3.50 53.52
C ASP A 178 13.17 2.56 52.79
N LEU A 179 12.83 1.45 53.46
CA LEU A 179 11.84 0.48 52.95
C LEU A 179 10.42 1.07 52.83
N GLN A 180 10.10 2.13 53.59
CA GLN A 180 8.79 2.77 53.51
C GLN A 180 8.66 3.58 52.23
N ALA A 181 9.74 4.22 51.81
CA ALA A 181 9.80 4.94 50.51
C ALA A 181 9.64 3.96 49.34
N VAL A 182 10.29 2.78 49.39
CA VAL A 182 10.11 1.73 48.36
C VAL A 182 8.66 1.25 48.31
N GLN A 183 8.02 1.01 49.51
CA GLN A 183 6.63 0.58 49.53
C GLN A 183 5.67 1.66 49.00
N ALA A 184 5.88 2.92 49.40
CA ALA A 184 5.06 4.01 48.90
C ALA A 184 5.15 4.17 47.37
N ARG A 185 6.34 3.90 46.79
CA ARG A 185 6.49 3.92 45.33
C ARG A 185 5.77 2.74 44.66
N LEU A 186 5.83 1.55 45.26
CA LEU A 186 5.07 0.39 44.78
C LEU A 186 3.55 0.67 44.78
N ASP A 187 3.05 1.18 45.90
CA ASP A 187 1.61 1.52 46.02
C ASP A 187 1.17 2.57 44.99
N SER A 188 2.05 3.56 44.73
CA SER A 188 1.80 4.58 43.69
C SER A 188 1.76 3.98 42.27
N LEU A 189 2.69 3.08 41.94
CA LEU A 189 2.73 2.43 40.62
C LEU A 189 1.53 1.52 40.41
N GLU A 190 1.09 0.79 41.45
CA GLU A 190 -0.14 -0.03 41.37
C GLU A 190 -1.37 0.84 41.13
N ALA A 191 -1.50 2.00 41.80
CA ALA A 191 -2.60 2.94 41.58
C ALA A 191 -2.58 3.52 40.17
N ASP A 192 -1.41 3.99 39.69
CA ASP A 192 -1.25 4.50 38.33
C ASP A 192 -1.67 3.44 37.28
N ARG A 193 -1.31 2.18 37.53
CA ARG A 193 -1.65 1.06 36.63
C ARG A 193 -3.16 0.78 36.57
N GLU A 194 -3.85 0.92 37.71
CA GLU A 194 -5.31 0.73 37.80
C GLU A 194 -6.07 1.88 37.14
N GLU A 195 -5.51 3.10 37.14
CA GLU A 195 -6.13 4.29 36.50
C GLU A 195 -5.90 4.34 34.98
N MET A 196 -4.96 3.58 34.44
CA MET A 196 -4.68 3.54 32.98
C MET A 196 -5.72 2.72 32.24
N ASP A 197 -6.70 3.37 31.64
CA ASP A 197 -7.71 2.75 30.78
C ASP A 197 -7.36 2.95 29.28
N ASP A 198 -7.79 2.00 28.44
CA ASP A 198 -7.64 2.15 27.02
C ASP A 198 -8.58 3.24 26.45
N VAL A 199 -8.08 4.04 25.54
CA VAL A 199 -8.86 5.03 24.81
C VAL A 199 -9.73 4.31 23.76
N PRO A 200 -11.08 4.46 23.81
CA PRO A 200 -11.94 3.82 22.81
C PRO A 200 -11.69 4.43 21.44
N MET A 201 -11.80 3.59 20.38
CA MET A 201 -11.56 4.03 18.99
C MET A 201 -12.67 4.94 18.44
N THR A 202 -13.73 5.20 19.22
CA THR A 202 -14.85 6.11 18.88
C THR A 202 -15.57 6.56 20.16
N GLY A 203 -16.25 7.71 20.09
CA GLY A 203 -17.24 8.08 21.08
C GLY A 203 -16.82 9.15 22.11
N TRP A 204 -15.53 9.37 22.31
CA TRP A 204 -15.07 10.48 23.15
C TRP A 204 -14.92 11.78 22.35
N PRO A 205 -14.94 12.94 22.99
CA PRO A 205 -14.49 14.19 22.36
C PRO A 205 -13.01 14.10 21.97
N THR A 206 -12.64 14.62 20.80
CA THR A 206 -11.25 14.58 20.30
C THR A 206 -10.28 15.23 21.26
N ASP A 207 -10.67 16.33 21.92
CA ASP A 207 -9.84 17.01 22.91
C ASP A 207 -9.48 16.10 24.10
N ARG A 208 -10.42 15.25 24.55
CA ARG A 208 -10.13 14.28 25.58
C ARG A 208 -9.14 13.22 25.12
N VAL A 209 -9.30 12.72 23.89
CA VAL A 209 -8.35 11.74 23.31
C VAL A 209 -6.96 12.35 23.18
N TYR A 210 -6.87 13.64 22.83
CA TYR A 210 -5.61 14.36 22.77
C TYR A 210 -4.95 14.47 24.16
N SER A 211 -5.74 14.79 25.21
CA SER A 211 -5.24 14.85 26.59
C SER A 211 -4.69 13.51 27.06
N GLU A 212 -5.45 12.43 26.84
CA GLU A 212 -5.00 11.05 27.21
C GLU A 212 -3.73 10.63 26.45
N PHE A 213 -3.64 11.00 25.18
CA PHE A 213 -2.41 10.75 24.40
C PHE A 213 -1.23 11.55 24.97
N PHE A 214 -1.45 12.82 25.30
CA PHE A 214 -0.44 13.69 25.88
C PHE A 214 0.07 13.12 27.22
N ASP A 215 -0.84 12.79 28.12
CA ASP A 215 -0.53 12.22 29.44
C ASP A 215 0.19 10.85 29.30
N ALA A 216 -0.24 10.03 28.34
CA ALA A 216 0.39 8.73 28.09
C ALA A 216 1.83 8.84 27.55
N VAL A 217 2.11 9.79 26.64
CA VAL A 217 3.46 9.97 26.10
C VAL A 217 4.41 10.57 27.13
N ASP A 218 3.90 11.47 28.01
CA ASP A 218 4.72 12.20 29.01
C ASP A 218 4.86 11.47 30.35
N TYR A 219 4.23 10.31 30.53
CA TYR A 219 4.26 9.53 31.78
C TYR A 219 5.65 9.05 32.16
N VAL A 220 6.44 8.58 31.21
CA VAL A 220 7.83 8.11 31.38
C VAL A 220 8.75 8.95 30.52
N GLU A 221 9.95 9.28 31.03
CA GLU A 221 10.99 9.93 30.24
C GLU A 221 11.35 9.09 29.01
N ARG A 222 11.13 9.68 27.82
CA ARG A 222 11.44 9.03 26.55
C ARG A 222 11.60 10.02 25.40
N VAL A 223 12.26 9.59 24.33
CA VAL A 223 12.22 10.27 23.04
C VAL A 223 11.35 9.43 22.08
N ALA A 224 10.16 9.90 21.81
CA ALA A 224 9.22 9.23 20.91
C ALA A 224 9.35 9.77 19.48
N VAL A 225 9.64 8.89 18.52
CA VAL A 225 9.63 9.20 17.08
C VAL A 225 8.35 8.64 16.49
N ILE A 226 7.44 9.50 16.08
CA ILE A 226 6.13 9.14 15.51
C ILE A 226 6.23 9.21 13.99
N MET A 227 6.16 8.05 13.35
CA MET A 227 6.15 7.93 11.90
C MET A 227 4.72 7.85 11.38
N LEU A 228 4.29 8.87 10.65
CA LEU A 228 2.99 8.97 10.00
C LEU A 228 3.19 8.74 8.49
N ASP A 229 2.82 7.57 8.01
CA ASP A 229 2.89 7.22 6.58
C ASP A 229 1.59 7.60 5.87
N GLU A 230 1.70 8.10 4.64
CA GLU A 230 0.57 8.61 3.84
C GLU A 230 -0.21 9.74 4.53
N ILE A 231 0.53 10.70 5.10
CA ILE A 231 -0.06 11.84 5.86
C ILE A 231 -0.98 12.72 5.01
N ASP A 232 -0.81 12.74 3.70
CA ASP A 232 -1.72 13.40 2.76
C ASP A 232 -3.16 12.88 2.90
N LYS A 233 -3.37 11.60 3.18
CA LYS A 233 -4.70 11.02 3.42
C LYS A 233 -5.34 11.52 4.71
N LEU A 234 -4.54 11.67 5.76
CA LEU A 234 -5.01 12.23 7.03
C LEU A 234 -5.44 13.70 6.85
N VAL A 235 -4.62 14.50 6.16
CA VAL A 235 -4.90 15.93 5.93
C VAL A 235 -6.10 16.10 5.01
N GLU A 236 -6.22 15.32 3.95
CA GLU A 236 -7.36 15.33 3.03
C GLU A 236 -8.69 15.13 3.77
N LYS A 237 -8.70 14.24 4.77
CA LYS A 237 -9.92 13.82 5.48
C LYS A 237 -10.22 14.64 6.75
N SER A 238 -9.18 15.03 7.49
CA SER A 238 -9.31 15.62 8.82
C SER A 238 -8.73 17.03 8.93
N GLY A 239 -8.15 17.58 7.85
CA GLY A 239 -7.40 18.84 7.91
C GLY A 239 -6.03 18.63 8.56
N ASP A 240 -5.29 19.71 8.70
CA ASP A 240 -3.91 19.71 9.20
C ASP A 240 -3.74 20.01 10.69
N ASP A 241 -4.85 20.20 11.43
CA ASP A 241 -4.83 20.50 12.86
C ASP A 241 -4.11 19.42 13.68
N THR A 242 -4.23 18.15 13.30
CA THR A 242 -3.53 17.04 13.96
C THR A 242 -2.03 17.20 13.86
N LEU A 243 -1.54 17.50 12.67
CA LEU A 243 -0.10 17.70 12.43
C LEU A 243 0.40 18.94 13.16
N TYR A 244 -0.41 20.01 13.20
CA TYR A 244 -0.08 21.20 13.95
C TYR A 244 0.09 20.92 15.46
N ASN A 245 -0.87 20.22 16.06
CA ASN A 245 -0.83 19.90 17.48
C ASN A 245 0.35 18.97 17.82
N LEU A 246 0.53 17.90 17.03
CA LEU A 246 1.63 16.96 17.25
C LEU A 246 3.00 17.61 17.09
N SER A 247 3.21 18.45 16.07
CA SER A 247 4.51 19.10 15.82
C SER A 247 4.92 20.12 16.87
N ARG A 248 3.99 20.58 17.71
CA ARG A 248 4.24 21.59 18.74
C ARG A 248 4.14 21.07 20.17
N MET A 249 3.76 19.81 20.36
CA MET A 249 3.51 19.28 21.70
C MET A 249 4.73 19.31 22.62
N ASN A 250 5.95 19.35 22.10
CA ASN A 250 7.18 19.48 22.88
C ASN A 250 7.24 20.73 23.77
N SER A 251 6.47 21.78 23.47
CA SER A 251 6.40 22.97 24.31
C SER A 251 5.61 22.77 25.61
N GLU A 252 4.84 21.67 25.68
CA GLU A 252 3.95 21.34 26.80
C GLU A 252 4.44 20.09 27.56
N LEU A 253 5.23 19.21 26.92
CA LEU A 253 5.80 18.01 27.53
C LEU A 253 6.84 18.34 28.58
N GLY A 254 6.76 17.69 29.74
CA GLY A 254 7.68 17.85 30.84
C GLY A 254 8.83 16.83 30.85
N ASN A 255 8.49 15.56 30.65
CA ASN A 255 9.41 14.45 30.75
C ASN A 255 9.89 13.93 29.39
N SER A 256 8.98 13.89 28.42
CA SER A 256 9.23 13.26 27.12
C SER A 256 9.56 14.28 26.02
N ARG A 257 10.06 13.75 24.91
CA ARG A 257 10.31 14.48 23.67
C ARG A 257 9.67 13.74 22.51
N VAL A 258 9.09 14.48 21.56
CA VAL A 258 8.44 13.91 20.40
C VAL A 258 9.03 14.49 19.12
N SER A 259 9.32 13.64 18.16
CA SER A 259 9.68 14.02 16.79
C SER A 259 8.76 13.29 15.81
N ILE A 260 8.38 13.97 14.74
CA ILE A 260 7.47 13.43 13.72
C ILE A 260 8.22 13.17 12.43
N ILE A 261 8.04 11.99 11.87
CA ILE A 261 8.42 11.66 10.50
C ILE A 261 7.14 11.56 9.67
N GLY A 262 6.84 12.61 8.90
CA GLY A 262 5.72 12.61 7.97
C GLY A 262 6.14 12.09 6.60
N ILE A 263 5.41 11.11 6.05
CA ILE A 263 5.69 10.54 4.73
C ILE A 263 4.48 10.80 3.81
N SER A 264 4.71 11.46 2.66
CA SER A 264 3.67 11.73 1.66
C SER A 264 4.06 11.19 0.29
N ASN A 265 3.05 10.72 -0.44
CA ASN A 265 3.16 10.35 -1.85
C ASN A 265 2.92 11.54 -2.80
N ASP A 266 2.40 12.65 -2.30
CA ASP A 266 2.15 13.85 -3.09
C ASP A 266 3.31 14.85 -2.97
N LEU A 267 3.95 15.15 -4.11
CA LEU A 267 5.03 16.15 -4.20
C LEU A 267 4.55 17.58 -3.94
N LYS A 268 3.24 17.83 -4.01
CA LYS A 268 2.63 19.13 -3.75
C LYS A 268 1.97 19.21 -2.38
N PHE A 269 2.09 18.17 -1.57
CA PHE A 269 1.46 18.10 -0.25
C PHE A 269 1.73 19.37 0.60
N THR A 270 2.95 19.84 0.58
CA THR A 270 3.35 21.06 1.34
C THR A 270 2.67 22.33 0.85
N ASP A 271 2.13 22.37 -0.36
CA ASP A 271 1.44 23.55 -0.92
C ASP A 271 0.02 23.71 -0.30
N PHE A 272 -0.53 22.63 0.21
CA PHE A 272 -1.88 22.59 0.81
C PHE A 272 -1.88 22.77 2.34
N LEU A 273 -0.72 22.64 2.99
CA LEU A 273 -0.61 22.82 4.45
C LEU A 273 -0.69 24.30 4.87
N ASP A 274 -1.31 24.55 6.02
CA ASP A 274 -1.19 25.87 6.68
C ASP A 274 0.30 26.21 6.84
N PRO A 275 0.73 27.45 6.55
CA PRO A 275 2.14 27.85 6.68
C PRO A 275 2.76 27.58 8.05
N ARG A 276 1.94 27.56 9.12
CA ARG A 276 2.39 27.24 10.48
C ARG A 276 2.72 25.76 10.63
N VAL A 277 1.89 24.88 10.05
CA VAL A 277 2.13 23.44 10.04
C VAL A 277 3.34 23.11 9.18
N LYS A 278 3.43 23.71 8.01
CA LYS A 278 4.59 23.55 7.13
C LYS A 278 5.89 23.96 7.83
N SER A 279 5.90 25.05 8.56
CA SER A 279 7.09 25.52 9.28
C SER A 279 7.50 24.63 10.44
N SER A 280 6.56 23.98 11.13
CA SER A 280 6.85 23.14 12.29
C SER A 280 7.06 21.66 11.93
N LEU A 281 6.37 21.14 10.91
CA LEU A 281 6.52 19.76 10.46
C LEU A 281 7.68 19.60 9.47
N GLY A 282 7.90 20.58 8.60
CA GLY A 282 8.93 20.57 7.56
C GLY A 282 10.23 21.27 7.99
N GLU A 283 10.67 21.06 9.23
CA GLU A 283 11.98 21.55 9.70
C GLU A 283 13.10 20.98 8.84
N GLU A 284 13.00 19.69 8.50
CA GLU A 284 13.88 18.99 7.58
C GLU A 284 13.07 18.28 6.49
N GLU A 285 13.33 18.63 5.24
CA GLU A 285 12.65 18.04 4.08
C GLU A 285 13.57 17.08 3.33
N ILE A 286 13.11 15.84 3.11
CA ILE A 286 13.86 14.81 2.39
C ILE A 286 13.07 14.35 1.16
N VAL A 287 13.61 14.64 -0.02
CA VAL A 287 13.00 14.23 -1.30
C VAL A 287 13.51 12.87 -1.73
N PHE A 288 12.58 12.02 -2.13
CA PHE A 288 12.88 10.73 -2.73
C PHE A 288 12.60 10.76 -4.23
N PRO A 289 13.64 10.92 -5.06
CA PRO A 289 13.47 10.92 -6.51
C PRO A 289 13.06 9.53 -7.01
N PRO A 290 12.31 9.45 -8.13
CA PRO A 290 12.06 8.19 -8.82
C PRO A 290 13.36 7.47 -9.15
N TYR A 291 13.35 6.14 -9.16
CA TYR A 291 14.49 5.36 -9.63
C TYR A 291 14.61 5.39 -11.16
N ASP A 292 15.81 5.44 -11.65
CA ASP A 292 16.09 5.20 -13.06
C ASP A 292 16.20 3.69 -13.38
N ALA A 293 16.26 3.34 -14.67
CA ALA A 293 16.30 1.94 -15.10
C ALA A 293 17.54 1.17 -14.58
N ASN A 294 18.68 1.84 -14.40
CA ASN A 294 19.89 1.19 -13.88
C ASN A 294 19.75 0.91 -12.37
N GLN A 295 19.23 1.90 -11.65
CA GLN A 295 18.96 1.76 -10.21
C GLN A 295 17.94 0.65 -9.93
N LEU A 296 16.88 0.57 -10.74
CA LEU A 296 15.89 -0.53 -10.64
C LEU A 296 16.51 -1.88 -10.96
N ARG A 297 17.41 -1.95 -11.95
CA ARG A 297 18.12 -3.18 -12.27
C ARG A 297 18.98 -3.65 -11.09
N ASP A 298 19.72 -2.75 -10.45
CA ASP A 298 20.54 -3.09 -9.29
C ASP A 298 19.68 -3.57 -8.11
N ILE A 299 18.53 -2.91 -7.85
CA ILE A 299 17.57 -3.34 -6.83
C ILE A 299 17.03 -4.73 -7.15
N LEU A 300 16.61 -4.99 -8.39
CA LEU A 300 16.10 -6.28 -8.81
C LEU A 300 17.16 -7.38 -8.73
N GLN A 301 18.39 -7.09 -9.14
CA GLN A 301 19.51 -8.04 -9.05
C GLN A 301 19.74 -8.46 -7.60
N HIS A 302 19.86 -7.51 -6.67
CA HIS A 302 20.04 -7.79 -5.26
C HIS A 302 18.90 -8.63 -4.65
N ARG A 303 17.65 -8.32 -5.06
CA ARG A 303 16.47 -9.06 -4.60
C ARG A 303 16.37 -10.45 -5.21
N SER A 304 16.73 -10.60 -6.48
CA SER A 304 16.67 -11.89 -7.18
C SER A 304 17.63 -12.92 -6.60
N GLU A 305 18.79 -12.50 -6.13
CA GLU A 305 19.79 -13.38 -5.49
C GLU A 305 19.27 -14.07 -4.21
N VAL A 306 18.32 -13.44 -3.53
CA VAL A 306 17.68 -14.01 -2.32
C VAL A 306 16.35 -14.69 -2.65
N ALA A 307 15.67 -14.22 -3.69
CA ALA A 307 14.33 -14.68 -4.03
C ALA A 307 14.32 -15.97 -4.86
N PHE A 308 15.27 -16.15 -5.74
CA PHE A 308 15.30 -17.23 -6.71
C PHE A 308 16.45 -18.19 -6.49
N LYS A 309 16.28 -19.44 -6.95
CA LYS A 309 17.38 -20.40 -7.05
C LYS A 309 18.39 -19.91 -8.10
N PRO A 310 19.67 -20.36 -8.01
CA PRO A 310 20.66 -20.03 -9.03
C PRO A 310 20.26 -20.48 -10.43
N ASP A 311 20.61 -19.68 -11.44
CA ASP A 311 20.48 -19.98 -12.88
C ASP A 311 19.03 -20.15 -13.39
N VAL A 312 18.02 -19.72 -12.64
CA VAL A 312 16.59 -19.80 -13.06
C VAL A 312 16.07 -18.54 -13.77
N LEU A 313 16.86 -17.48 -13.86
CA LEU A 313 16.51 -16.25 -14.59
C LEU A 313 17.40 -16.12 -15.83
N SER A 314 16.78 -15.92 -17.01
CA SER A 314 17.56 -15.54 -18.19
C SER A 314 18.07 -14.10 -18.08
N ASP A 315 19.18 -13.78 -18.77
CA ASP A 315 19.89 -12.49 -18.68
C ASP A 315 19.01 -11.27 -19.00
N ASP A 316 17.94 -11.47 -19.78
CA ASP A 316 17.05 -10.40 -20.25
C ASP A 316 15.92 -10.06 -19.24
N VAL A 317 15.63 -10.91 -18.25
CA VAL A 317 14.50 -10.77 -17.34
C VAL A 317 14.61 -9.50 -16.49
N ILE A 318 15.72 -9.34 -15.76
CA ILE A 318 15.94 -8.20 -14.87
C ILE A 318 15.99 -6.88 -15.65
N PRO A 319 16.76 -6.76 -16.75
CA PRO A 319 16.74 -5.54 -17.55
C PRO A 319 15.36 -5.16 -18.08
N LEU A 320 14.56 -6.13 -18.49
CA LEU A 320 13.21 -5.88 -19.03
C LEU A 320 12.24 -5.42 -17.93
N CYS A 321 12.22 -6.08 -16.76
CA CYS A 321 11.44 -5.63 -15.61
C CYS A 321 11.81 -4.21 -15.20
N ALA A 322 13.09 -3.88 -15.14
CA ALA A 322 13.58 -2.55 -14.82
C ALA A 322 13.14 -1.50 -15.87
N ALA A 323 13.20 -1.86 -17.16
CA ALA A 323 12.78 -0.97 -18.24
C ALA A 323 11.28 -0.65 -18.18
N PHE A 324 10.42 -1.64 -17.98
CA PHE A 324 8.98 -1.44 -17.84
C PHE A 324 8.65 -0.55 -16.64
N ALA A 325 9.22 -0.82 -15.47
CA ALA A 325 8.98 -0.02 -14.28
C ALA A 325 9.53 1.41 -14.38
N ALA A 326 10.66 1.62 -15.08
CA ALA A 326 11.20 2.95 -15.34
C ALA A 326 10.28 3.79 -16.26
N GLN A 327 9.64 3.16 -17.25
CA GLN A 327 8.64 3.81 -18.10
C GLN A 327 7.39 4.24 -17.32
N GLU A 328 7.01 3.47 -16.30
CA GLU A 328 5.89 3.75 -15.38
C GLU A 328 6.33 4.55 -14.14
N HIS A 329 7.18 5.55 -14.29
CA HIS A 329 7.56 6.49 -13.25
C HIS A 329 8.66 6.06 -12.27
N GLY A 330 9.40 4.99 -12.51
CA GLY A 330 10.52 4.56 -11.67
C GLY A 330 10.09 3.97 -10.33
N ASP A 331 9.00 3.20 -10.33
CA ASP A 331 8.42 2.52 -9.16
C ASP A 331 9.10 1.16 -8.93
N ALA A 332 9.85 1.01 -7.83
CA ALA A 332 10.51 -0.25 -7.48
C ALA A 332 9.51 -1.35 -7.09
N ARG A 333 8.34 -0.99 -6.52
CA ARG A 333 7.29 -1.99 -6.19
C ARG A 333 6.79 -2.65 -7.46
N ARG A 334 6.59 -1.84 -8.52
CA ARG A 334 6.18 -2.34 -9.85
C ARG A 334 7.23 -3.27 -10.46
N ALA A 335 8.51 -2.91 -10.35
CA ALA A 335 9.61 -3.75 -10.84
C ALA A 335 9.66 -5.11 -10.13
N LEU A 336 9.52 -5.12 -8.80
CA LEU A 336 9.49 -6.33 -7.98
C LEU A 336 8.25 -7.19 -8.26
N ASP A 337 7.09 -6.56 -8.47
CA ASP A 337 5.85 -7.26 -8.79
C ASP A 337 5.90 -7.94 -10.18
N LEU A 338 6.49 -7.26 -11.17
CA LEU A 338 6.76 -7.86 -12.48
C LEU A 338 7.66 -9.08 -12.38
N LEU A 339 8.77 -8.98 -11.64
CA LEU A 339 9.71 -10.08 -11.47
C LEU A 339 9.07 -11.26 -10.75
N ARG A 340 8.31 -10.99 -9.68
CA ARG A 340 7.57 -12.01 -8.91
C ARG A 340 6.54 -12.70 -9.79
N THR A 341 5.71 -11.93 -10.52
CA THR A 341 4.65 -12.47 -11.37
C THR A 341 5.23 -13.28 -12.54
N ALA A 342 6.36 -12.85 -13.13
CA ALA A 342 7.04 -13.61 -14.17
C ALA A 342 7.53 -14.97 -13.66
N GLY A 343 8.10 -15.02 -12.44
CA GLY A 343 8.48 -16.28 -11.79
C GLY A 343 7.27 -17.17 -11.50
N GLU A 344 6.16 -16.61 -10.99
CA GLU A 344 4.91 -17.35 -10.76
C GLU A 344 4.32 -17.94 -12.03
N LEU A 345 4.43 -17.24 -13.16
CA LEU A 345 3.98 -17.76 -14.46
C LEU A 345 4.84 -18.92 -14.94
N ALA A 346 6.17 -18.83 -14.78
CA ALA A 346 7.08 -19.92 -15.12
C ALA A 346 6.81 -21.18 -14.27
N GLU A 347 6.58 -21.03 -12.95
CA GLU A 347 6.18 -22.16 -12.09
C GLU A 347 4.86 -22.80 -12.54
N ARG A 348 3.85 -21.99 -12.92
CA ARG A 348 2.57 -22.52 -13.42
C ARG A 348 2.70 -23.25 -14.76
N ASP A 349 3.62 -22.79 -15.61
CA ASP A 349 3.90 -23.41 -16.89
C ASP A 349 4.82 -24.64 -16.74
N GLN A 350 5.28 -24.95 -15.50
CA GLN A 350 6.23 -26.01 -15.19
C GLN A 350 7.55 -25.86 -15.97
N GLU A 351 8.01 -24.62 -16.15
CA GLU A 351 9.28 -24.29 -16.78
C GLU A 351 10.34 -23.97 -15.73
N ASP A 352 11.56 -24.51 -15.89
CA ASP A 352 12.66 -24.31 -14.95
C ASP A 352 13.37 -22.95 -15.11
N LEU A 353 13.05 -22.20 -16.16
CA LEU A 353 13.70 -20.95 -16.52
C LEU A 353 12.67 -19.83 -16.74
N VAL A 354 12.83 -18.74 -16.02
CA VAL A 354 12.07 -17.50 -16.28
C VAL A 354 12.69 -16.78 -17.47
N THR A 355 11.88 -16.43 -18.47
CA THR A 355 12.32 -15.83 -19.73
C THR A 355 11.64 -14.49 -19.99
N GLU A 356 12.09 -13.74 -21.02
CA GLU A 356 11.43 -12.53 -21.50
C GLU A 356 9.93 -12.73 -21.77
N ALA A 357 9.53 -13.89 -22.28
CA ALA A 357 8.12 -14.19 -22.55
C ALA A 357 7.27 -14.15 -21.27
N HIS A 358 7.79 -14.67 -20.16
CA HIS A 358 7.11 -14.61 -18.86
C HIS A 358 6.98 -13.16 -18.35
N VAL A 359 8.01 -12.32 -18.54
CA VAL A 359 7.96 -10.90 -18.14
C VAL A 359 6.90 -10.14 -18.94
N ARG A 360 6.80 -10.37 -20.25
CA ARG A 360 5.77 -9.72 -21.08
C ARG A 360 4.36 -10.17 -20.68
N ARG A 361 4.16 -11.46 -20.47
CA ARG A 361 2.88 -11.98 -19.94
C ARG A 361 2.57 -11.46 -18.54
N ALA A 362 3.57 -11.31 -17.69
CA ALA A 362 3.40 -10.68 -16.37
C ALA A 362 2.95 -9.23 -16.49
N GLN A 363 3.54 -8.46 -17.41
CA GLN A 363 3.15 -7.09 -17.71
C GLN A 363 1.67 -7.02 -18.13
N ASP A 364 1.29 -7.83 -19.13
CA ASP A 364 -0.09 -7.88 -19.62
C ASP A 364 -1.08 -8.26 -18.51
N LYS A 365 -0.72 -9.28 -17.69
CA LYS A 365 -1.54 -9.72 -16.58
C LYS A 365 -1.74 -8.63 -15.51
N ILE A 366 -0.65 -7.95 -15.09
CA ILE A 366 -0.75 -6.91 -14.05
C ILE A 366 -1.52 -5.69 -14.57
N GLU A 367 -1.39 -5.33 -15.85
CA GLU A 367 -2.22 -4.29 -16.46
C GLU A 367 -3.68 -4.68 -16.48
N LEU A 368 -3.98 -5.93 -16.82
CA LEU A 368 -5.33 -6.47 -16.79
C LEU A 368 -5.91 -6.47 -15.37
N ASP A 369 -5.18 -6.98 -14.38
CA ASP A 369 -5.61 -7.00 -12.98
C ASP A 369 -5.93 -5.59 -12.46
N ARG A 370 -5.13 -4.58 -12.86
CA ARG A 370 -5.38 -3.17 -12.56
C ARG A 370 -6.69 -2.67 -13.17
N VAL A 371 -6.93 -2.99 -14.44
CA VAL A 371 -8.18 -2.62 -15.12
C VAL A 371 -9.38 -3.26 -14.42
N VAL A 372 -9.30 -4.54 -14.11
CA VAL A 372 -10.32 -5.29 -13.38
C VAL A 372 -10.66 -4.62 -12.06
N GLU A 373 -9.65 -4.22 -11.28
CA GLU A 373 -9.85 -3.56 -9.99
C GLU A 373 -10.52 -2.18 -10.14
N VAL A 374 -10.05 -1.37 -11.10
CA VAL A 374 -10.67 -0.07 -11.37
C VAL A 374 -12.14 -0.24 -11.79
N VAL A 375 -12.43 -1.16 -12.72
CA VAL A 375 -13.81 -1.42 -13.17
C VAL A 375 -14.69 -1.92 -12.01
N ARG A 376 -14.17 -2.77 -11.12
CA ARG A 376 -14.89 -3.28 -9.96
C ARG A 376 -15.31 -2.17 -9.00
N THR A 377 -14.47 -1.17 -8.80
CA THR A 377 -14.70 -0.05 -7.86
C THR A 377 -15.53 1.10 -8.45
N LEU A 378 -15.80 1.12 -9.76
CA LEU A 378 -16.60 2.15 -10.39
C LEU A 378 -18.01 2.25 -9.78
N PRO A 379 -18.57 3.47 -9.65
CA PRO A 379 -19.99 3.67 -9.34
C PRO A 379 -20.90 3.00 -10.39
N THR A 380 -22.09 2.55 -9.97
CA THR A 380 -23.05 1.84 -10.86
C THR A 380 -23.31 2.61 -12.15
N GLN A 381 -23.49 3.93 -12.09
CA GLN A 381 -23.76 4.76 -13.27
C GLN A 381 -22.57 4.77 -14.25
N SER A 382 -21.34 4.81 -13.76
CA SER A 382 -20.12 4.72 -14.58
C SER A 382 -19.98 3.34 -15.21
N LYS A 383 -20.32 2.26 -14.48
CA LYS A 383 -20.37 0.89 -15.01
C LYS A 383 -21.39 0.75 -16.15
N LEU A 384 -22.58 1.35 -16.02
CA LEU A 384 -23.62 1.35 -17.08
C LEU A 384 -23.16 2.10 -18.34
N VAL A 385 -22.46 3.22 -18.18
CA VAL A 385 -21.85 3.96 -19.30
C VAL A 385 -20.77 3.12 -19.97
N LEU A 386 -19.87 2.47 -19.19
CA LEU A 386 -18.83 1.59 -19.72
C LEU A 386 -19.44 0.39 -20.46
N TYR A 387 -20.46 -0.25 -19.89
CA TYR A 387 -21.17 -1.36 -20.52
C TYR A 387 -21.82 -0.93 -21.84
N SER A 388 -22.37 0.31 -21.90
CA SER A 388 -22.94 0.87 -23.13
C SER A 388 -21.91 1.03 -24.24
N ILE A 389 -20.68 1.48 -23.90
CA ILE A 389 -19.58 1.63 -24.86
C ILE A 389 -19.14 0.24 -25.33
N MET A 390 -18.99 -0.71 -24.40
CA MET A 390 -18.59 -2.09 -24.69
C MET A 390 -19.59 -2.79 -25.63
N VAL A 391 -20.90 -2.68 -25.39
CA VAL A 391 -21.96 -3.23 -26.26
C VAL A 391 -21.87 -2.68 -27.68
N LEU A 392 -21.60 -1.38 -27.85
CA LEU A 392 -21.44 -0.76 -29.17
C LEU A 392 -20.20 -1.31 -29.88
N GLU A 393 -19.06 -1.41 -29.20
CA GLU A 393 -17.80 -1.87 -29.78
C GLU A 393 -17.86 -3.37 -30.15
N LYS A 394 -18.44 -4.21 -29.27
CA LYS A 394 -18.70 -5.64 -29.52
C LYS A 394 -19.57 -5.86 -30.76
N ASN A 395 -20.49 -4.96 -31.07
CA ASN A 395 -21.31 -4.98 -32.27
C ASN A 395 -20.68 -4.29 -33.51
N GLY A 396 -19.37 -4.01 -33.47
CA GLY A 396 -18.60 -3.48 -34.59
C GLY A 396 -18.81 -2.00 -34.86
N VAL A 397 -19.33 -1.22 -33.92
CA VAL A 397 -19.44 0.21 -34.05
C VAL A 397 -18.10 0.84 -33.69
N HIS A 398 -17.37 1.31 -34.70
CA HIS A 398 -16.13 2.06 -34.55
C HIS A 398 -16.40 3.56 -34.47
N SER A 399 -15.52 4.32 -33.77
CA SER A 399 -15.66 5.78 -33.59
C SER A 399 -17.02 6.16 -32.96
N ILE A 400 -17.31 5.54 -31.81
CA ILE A 400 -18.56 5.72 -31.06
C ILE A 400 -18.71 7.18 -30.62
N ASN A 401 -19.86 7.78 -30.80
CA ASN A 401 -20.12 9.14 -30.31
C ASN A 401 -20.97 9.14 -29.01
N THR A 402 -20.89 10.24 -28.26
CA THR A 402 -21.63 10.40 -27.00
C THR A 402 -23.13 10.17 -27.11
N GLY A 403 -23.76 10.50 -28.26
CA GLY A 403 -25.18 10.28 -28.47
C GLY A 403 -25.53 8.80 -28.62
N GLU A 404 -24.68 8.00 -29.27
CA GLU A 404 -24.84 6.56 -29.40
C GLU A 404 -24.72 5.89 -28.03
N VAL A 405 -23.72 6.25 -27.25
CA VAL A 405 -23.54 5.77 -25.86
C VAL A 405 -24.76 6.10 -25.02
N TYR A 406 -25.27 7.35 -25.09
CA TYR A 406 -26.42 7.79 -24.33
C TYR A 406 -27.69 7.02 -24.66
N ASN A 407 -27.89 6.63 -25.92
CA ASN A 407 -29.04 5.86 -26.35
C ASN A 407 -29.03 4.43 -25.77
N ILE A 408 -27.91 3.76 -25.79
CA ILE A 408 -27.77 2.44 -25.17
C ILE A 408 -27.88 2.54 -23.64
N TYR A 409 -27.21 3.53 -23.03
CA TYR A 409 -27.29 3.80 -21.61
C TYR A 409 -28.72 3.96 -21.08
N LYS A 410 -29.57 4.71 -21.79
CA LYS A 410 -30.97 4.86 -21.39
C LYS A 410 -31.73 3.54 -21.39
N ARG A 411 -31.52 2.71 -22.39
CA ARG A 411 -32.15 1.37 -22.47
C ARG A 411 -31.71 0.47 -21.34
N LEU A 412 -30.39 0.49 -21.01
CA LEU A 412 -29.83 -0.24 -19.86
C LEU A 412 -30.46 0.22 -18.54
N CYS A 413 -30.60 1.54 -18.34
CA CYS A 413 -31.24 2.08 -17.15
C CYS A 413 -32.73 1.67 -17.06
N GLU A 414 -33.45 1.67 -18.17
CA GLU A 414 -34.85 1.23 -18.22
C GLU A 414 -35.01 -0.24 -17.90
N GLU A 415 -34.08 -1.10 -18.35
CA GLU A 415 -34.12 -2.54 -18.10
C GLU A 415 -33.79 -2.87 -16.63
N LEU A 416 -32.89 -2.10 -16.02
CA LEU A 416 -32.43 -2.30 -14.63
C LEU A 416 -33.25 -1.48 -13.61
N ASP A 417 -34.31 -0.77 -14.02
CA ASP A 417 -35.06 0.16 -13.18
C ASP A 417 -34.15 1.19 -12.46
N ALA A 418 -33.12 1.67 -13.18
CA ALA A 418 -32.14 2.64 -12.68
C ALA A 418 -32.46 4.06 -13.15
N ASP A 419 -32.12 5.07 -12.35
CA ASP A 419 -32.31 6.47 -12.69
C ASP A 419 -31.48 6.87 -13.93
N VAL A 420 -32.14 7.48 -14.92
CA VAL A 420 -31.51 7.95 -16.15
C VAL A 420 -30.90 9.34 -15.92
N LEU A 421 -29.58 9.44 -16.00
CA LEU A 421 -28.86 10.71 -15.92
C LEU A 421 -29.01 11.52 -17.22
N THR A 422 -28.76 12.82 -17.15
CA THR A 422 -28.73 13.70 -18.33
C THR A 422 -27.55 13.36 -19.24
N GLN A 423 -27.67 13.61 -20.53
CA GLN A 423 -26.60 13.39 -21.50
C GLN A 423 -25.31 14.16 -21.13
N ARG A 424 -25.42 15.32 -20.51
CA ARG A 424 -24.28 16.08 -20.02
C ARG A 424 -23.53 15.29 -18.95
N ARG A 425 -24.25 14.74 -17.94
CA ARG A 425 -23.62 13.94 -16.88
C ARG A 425 -22.99 12.66 -17.42
N VAL A 426 -23.62 12.00 -18.41
CA VAL A 426 -23.02 10.86 -19.11
C VAL A 426 -21.72 11.27 -19.83
N THR A 427 -21.68 12.47 -20.44
CA THR A 427 -20.45 13.00 -21.04
C THR A 427 -19.34 13.24 -20.01
N ASP A 428 -19.70 13.68 -18.80
CA ASP A 428 -18.75 13.84 -17.68
C ASP A 428 -18.23 12.49 -17.23
N LEU A 429 -19.09 11.46 -17.08
CA LEU A 429 -18.68 10.09 -16.74
C LEU A 429 -17.75 9.48 -17.80
N ILE A 430 -18.02 9.73 -19.11
CA ILE A 430 -17.10 9.30 -20.17
C ILE A 430 -15.73 9.97 -20.01
N SER A 431 -15.68 11.23 -19.57
CA SER A 431 -14.40 11.91 -19.32
C SER A 431 -13.69 11.37 -18.08
N GLU A 432 -14.43 10.97 -17.05
CA GLU A 432 -13.89 10.29 -15.88
C GLU A 432 -13.28 8.93 -16.26
N LEU A 433 -13.97 8.13 -17.10
CA LEU A 433 -13.46 6.86 -17.61
C LEU A 433 -12.23 7.04 -18.52
N ASP A 434 -12.15 8.14 -19.30
CA ASP A 434 -10.99 8.52 -20.10
C ASP A 434 -9.78 8.86 -19.21
N MET A 435 -9.99 9.63 -18.14
CA MET A 435 -8.94 9.94 -17.16
C MET A 435 -8.44 8.68 -16.43
N LEU A 436 -9.29 7.68 -16.21
CA LEU A 436 -8.91 6.39 -15.64
C LEU A 436 -8.21 5.45 -16.64
N GLY A 437 -8.12 5.84 -17.92
CA GLY A 437 -7.50 5.04 -18.97
C GLY A 437 -8.33 3.83 -19.43
N ILE A 438 -9.61 3.74 -19.04
CA ILE A 438 -10.51 2.64 -19.41
C ILE A 438 -11.06 2.84 -20.84
N VAL A 439 -11.33 4.09 -21.20
CA VAL A 439 -11.75 4.47 -22.55
C VAL A 439 -10.81 5.54 -23.10
N ASN A 440 -10.79 5.70 -24.43
CA ASN A 440 -10.11 6.80 -25.10
C ASN A 440 -11.20 7.70 -25.74
N ALA A 441 -11.33 8.94 -25.28
CA ALA A 441 -12.40 9.86 -25.70
C ALA A 441 -11.84 11.15 -26.31
N VAL A 442 -11.49 11.08 -27.61
CA VAL A 442 -10.88 12.18 -28.36
C VAL A 442 -11.95 13.16 -28.85
N VAL A 443 -11.75 14.46 -28.62
CA VAL A 443 -12.64 15.51 -29.15
C VAL A 443 -12.38 15.75 -30.63
N VAL A 444 -13.37 15.45 -31.47
CA VAL A 444 -13.30 15.64 -32.92
C VAL A 444 -14.28 16.74 -33.35
N SER A 445 -13.81 17.64 -34.23
CA SER A 445 -14.65 18.69 -34.82
C SER A 445 -15.24 18.23 -36.13
N LYS A 446 -16.57 18.06 -36.19
CA LYS A 446 -17.28 17.69 -37.41
C LYS A 446 -17.84 18.94 -38.20
N GLY A 447 -17.02 20.02 -38.19
CA GLY A 447 -17.33 21.23 -38.96
C GLY A 447 -18.69 21.84 -38.57
N ARG A 448 -19.68 21.90 -39.50
CA ARG A 448 -21.00 22.48 -39.25
C ARG A 448 -21.84 21.73 -38.22
N TYR A 449 -21.50 20.50 -37.90
CA TYR A 449 -22.22 19.65 -36.95
C TYR A 449 -21.68 19.75 -35.51
N GLY A 450 -20.70 20.65 -35.25
CA GLY A 450 -20.21 20.91 -33.91
C GLY A 450 -19.03 19.98 -33.50
N ARG A 451 -18.75 20.00 -32.20
CA ARG A 451 -17.73 19.13 -31.60
C ARG A 451 -18.40 17.90 -30.97
N THR A 452 -17.85 16.72 -31.21
CA THR A 452 -18.27 15.47 -30.56
C THR A 452 -17.04 14.74 -30.05
N LYS A 453 -17.23 13.79 -29.12
CA LYS A 453 -16.15 12.88 -28.74
C LYS A 453 -16.26 11.63 -29.62
N GLU A 454 -15.12 11.16 -30.11
CA GLU A 454 -14.96 9.79 -30.61
C GLU A 454 -14.41 8.94 -29.47
N ILE A 455 -15.13 7.85 -29.15
CA ILE A 455 -14.92 7.03 -27.99
C ILE A 455 -14.57 5.63 -28.46
N SER A 456 -13.57 5.02 -27.84
CA SER A 456 -13.18 3.62 -28.02
C SER A 456 -12.77 3.03 -26.67
N LEU A 457 -12.86 1.72 -26.50
CA LEU A 457 -12.31 1.04 -25.34
C LEU A 457 -10.78 1.03 -25.41
N SER A 458 -10.13 1.21 -24.25
CA SER A 458 -8.68 1.07 -24.09
C SER A 458 -8.33 -0.24 -23.36
N VAL A 459 -9.35 -1.01 -22.97
CA VAL A 459 -9.24 -2.23 -22.15
C VAL A 459 -9.80 -3.43 -22.90
N PRO A 460 -9.38 -4.67 -22.59
CA PRO A 460 -9.91 -5.86 -23.21
C PRO A 460 -11.39 -6.06 -22.94
N ILE A 461 -12.16 -6.40 -23.98
CA ILE A 461 -13.63 -6.49 -23.92
C ILE A 461 -14.08 -7.66 -23.03
N GLU A 462 -13.49 -8.86 -23.23
CA GLU A 462 -13.94 -10.11 -22.59
C GLU A 462 -13.78 -10.06 -21.08
N GLU A 463 -12.63 -9.62 -20.60
CA GLU A 463 -12.33 -9.51 -19.18
C GLU A 463 -13.13 -8.39 -18.51
N THR A 464 -13.28 -7.24 -19.19
CA THR A 464 -14.10 -6.13 -18.72
C THR A 464 -15.58 -6.54 -18.61
N GLU A 465 -16.10 -7.29 -19.58
CA GLU A 465 -17.46 -7.84 -19.56
C GLU A 465 -17.65 -8.81 -18.39
N ALA A 466 -16.69 -9.71 -18.16
CA ALA A 466 -16.76 -10.66 -17.05
C ALA A 466 -16.86 -9.95 -15.69
N VAL A 467 -16.08 -8.88 -15.51
CA VAL A 467 -16.12 -8.06 -14.28
C VAL A 467 -17.45 -7.33 -14.11
N LEU A 468 -17.98 -6.73 -15.19
CA LEU A 468 -19.25 -6.02 -15.16
C LEU A 468 -20.42 -6.97 -14.90
N ARG A 469 -20.42 -8.16 -15.51
CA ARG A 469 -21.44 -9.20 -15.28
C ARG A 469 -21.38 -9.83 -13.88
N ALA A 470 -20.23 -9.80 -13.22
CA ALA A 470 -20.10 -10.25 -11.84
C ALA A 470 -20.69 -9.24 -10.82
N ASP A 471 -21.01 -8.02 -11.22
CA ASP A 471 -21.69 -7.03 -10.37
C ASP A 471 -23.16 -7.39 -10.23
N SER A 472 -23.64 -7.54 -8.97
CA SER A 472 -25.00 -7.96 -8.65
C SER A 472 -26.11 -7.04 -9.22
N ARG A 473 -25.78 -5.83 -9.64
CA ARG A 473 -26.71 -4.84 -10.21
C ARG A 473 -26.73 -4.86 -11.74
N ILE A 474 -25.72 -5.43 -12.37
CA ILE A 474 -25.52 -5.44 -13.83
C ILE A 474 -25.61 -6.84 -14.40
N GLY A 475 -25.36 -7.88 -13.57
CA GLY A 475 -25.27 -9.28 -13.99
C GLY A 475 -26.53 -9.85 -14.65
N ASP A 476 -27.71 -9.27 -14.38
CA ASP A 476 -28.98 -9.73 -14.90
C ASP A 476 -29.36 -9.10 -16.27
N ILE A 477 -28.44 -8.34 -16.90
CA ILE A 477 -28.72 -7.70 -18.20
C ILE A 477 -28.75 -8.78 -19.29
N GLU A 478 -29.91 -8.90 -19.96
CA GLU A 478 -30.03 -9.67 -21.19
C GLU A 478 -29.19 -9.04 -22.32
N ASP A 479 -28.69 -9.84 -23.28
CA ASP A 479 -27.87 -9.35 -24.38
C ASP A 479 -28.64 -8.30 -25.23
N ILE A 480 -28.33 -7.04 -25.00
CA ILE A 480 -28.91 -5.92 -25.76
C ILE A 480 -28.26 -5.85 -27.14
N THR A 481 -29.01 -6.15 -28.20
CA THR A 481 -28.59 -5.85 -29.55
C THR A 481 -28.79 -4.36 -29.83
N PRO A 482 -27.72 -3.56 -30.04
CA PRO A 482 -27.88 -2.17 -30.37
C PRO A 482 -28.60 -2.03 -31.74
N PHE A 483 -29.62 -1.17 -31.80
CA PHE A 483 -30.18 -0.75 -33.08
C PHE A 483 -29.18 0.24 -33.71
N VAL A 484 -28.26 -0.29 -34.49
CA VAL A 484 -27.26 0.52 -35.22
C VAL A 484 -28.03 1.08 -36.45
N GLN A 485 -28.34 2.36 -36.44
CA GLN A 485 -28.73 3.04 -37.68
C GLN A 485 -27.59 2.86 -38.68
N ALA A 486 -27.89 2.20 -39.82
CA ALA A 486 -26.91 2.01 -40.88
C ALA A 486 -26.26 3.37 -41.21
N ARG A 487 -24.99 3.53 -40.90
CA ARG A 487 -24.23 4.69 -41.37
C ARG A 487 -24.07 4.52 -42.87
N PHE A 488 -24.79 5.34 -43.63
CA PHE A 488 -24.47 5.49 -45.03
C PHE A 488 -23.13 6.21 -45.13
N ASP A 489 -22.07 5.47 -45.46
CA ASP A 489 -20.78 6.04 -45.86
C ASP A 489 -21.05 6.89 -47.13
N ASN A 490 -20.85 8.19 -47.03
CA ASN A 490 -20.74 9.12 -48.14
C ASN A 490 -19.31 9.56 -48.28
#